data_ecf5c1ae63a37395b4e3c54ea897e6db
#
_entry.id   ecf5c1ae63a37395b4e3c54ea897e6db
#
_cell.length_a   1.000
_cell.length_b   1.000
_cell.length_c   1.000
_cell.angle_alpha   90.00
_cell.angle_beta   90.00
_cell.angle_gamma   90.00
#
_symmetry.space_group_name_H-M   'P 1'
#
loop_
_entity.id
_entity.type
_entity.pdbx_description
1 polymer ?
#
loop_
_entity_poly.entity_id
_entity_poly.type
_entity_poly.pdbx_seq_one_letter_code
_entity_poly.pdbx_strand_id
1 'polypeptide(L)'
;GFLPLKMKRRMTMSTNYTSPLSERYPSKAMKYLFSPEKKFKTWRKLWIALAEAEKELGLDISQEQIDELIASKDNINFDVAKKREAEVRHDVMSHVYAYGVQCPKAKGIIHLGATSCYVGDNTDLIIMTEGLKLIRRKLINAIAGISEFAEKYKGLPTLAYTHYQAAQPTTVGKRACLWINDLVMDLEDIDYLLGTIKLLGSKGTTGTQASFLELFQGDHEKCKKLDQLIATKMGYESCYPVSGQTYSRKVDSRILNVLSGIAQSAHKFSNDIRLLQHMKEIEEPF
;
A
#
# COMPACT_ATOMS: atom_id res chain seq x y z
N GLY A 1 47.37 -32.39 -14.00
CA GLY A 1 46.32 -31.69 -13.24
C GLY A 1 45.23 -31.25 -14.19
N PHE A 2 44.05 -31.89 -14.15
CA PHE A 2 42.84 -31.45 -14.88
C PHE A 2 42.19 -30.33 -14.11
N LEU A 3 42.08 -29.16 -14.72
CA LEU A 3 41.25 -28.03 -14.24
C LEU A 3 39.77 -28.37 -14.51
N PRO A 4 38.87 -28.21 -13.54
CA PRO A 4 37.44 -28.44 -13.79
C PRO A 4 36.86 -27.33 -14.67
N LEU A 5 36.17 -27.74 -15.74
CA LEU A 5 35.39 -26.91 -16.63
C LEU A 5 34.36 -26.10 -15.79
N LYS A 6 34.49 -24.77 -15.75
CA LYS A 6 33.46 -23.88 -15.29
C LYS A 6 32.17 -24.11 -16.13
N MET A 7 31.18 -24.73 -15.52
CA MET A 7 29.83 -24.79 -16.10
C MET A 7 29.37 -23.36 -16.37
N LYS A 8 29.32 -22.95 -17.63
CA LYS A 8 28.63 -21.77 -18.07
C LYS A 8 27.16 -21.95 -17.66
N ARG A 9 26.70 -21.15 -16.67
CA ARG A 9 25.26 -20.96 -16.41
C ARG A 9 24.63 -20.61 -17.75
N ARG A 10 23.87 -21.53 -18.36
CA ARG A 10 22.97 -21.21 -19.45
C ARG A 10 22.00 -20.17 -18.90
N MET A 11 22.11 -18.95 -19.37
CA MET A 11 21.04 -17.96 -19.22
C MET A 11 19.82 -18.56 -19.93
N THR A 12 18.91 -19.14 -19.15
CA THR A 12 17.58 -19.49 -19.66
C THR A 12 16.92 -18.16 -19.98
N MET A 13 16.80 -17.85 -21.26
CA MET A 13 16.00 -16.71 -21.71
C MET A 13 14.58 -16.95 -21.19
N SER A 14 14.06 -16.00 -20.40
CA SER A 14 12.67 -16.04 -19.97
C SER A 14 11.77 -15.94 -21.19
N THR A 15 10.89 -16.93 -21.39
CA THR A 15 9.88 -16.90 -22.44
C THR A 15 8.59 -16.19 -22.00
N ASN A 16 8.53 -15.77 -20.74
CA ASN A 16 7.37 -15.07 -20.17
C ASN A 16 7.60 -13.57 -20.20
N TYR A 17 6.51 -12.83 -20.40
CA TYR A 17 6.54 -11.39 -20.29
C TYR A 17 6.87 -10.94 -18.86
N THR A 18 7.79 -10.00 -18.75
CA THR A 18 8.16 -9.33 -17.49
C THR A 18 8.08 -7.83 -17.67
N SER A 19 7.60 -7.13 -16.65
CA SER A 19 7.47 -5.68 -16.69
C SER A 19 8.72 -4.99 -16.13
N PRO A 20 9.31 -4.01 -16.84
CA PRO A 20 10.37 -3.16 -16.29
C PRO A 20 9.95 -2.47 -14.99
N LEU A 21 8.67 -2.14 -14.85
CA LEU A 21 8.10 -1.55 -13.63
C LEU A 21 8.20 -2.49 -12.43
N SER A 22 8.22 -3.81 -12.65
CA SER A 22 8.37 -4.80 -11.58
C SER A 22 9.82 -5.19 -11.32
N GLU A 23 10.70 -5.10 -12.33
CA GLU A 23 12.06 -5.62 -12.24
C GLU A 23 13.11 -4.56 -11.98
N ARG A 24 13.00 -3.40 -12.63
CA ARG A 24 14.04 -2.36 -12.64
C ARG A 24 13.81 -1.24 -11.63
N TYR A 25 12.59 -0.72 -11.57
CA TYR A 25 12.32 0.54 -10.88
C TYR A 25 11.86 0.42 -9.43
N PRO A 26 11.14 -0.61 -8.98
CA PRO A 26 10.61 -0.63 -7.63
C PRO A 26 11.66 -1.10 -6.62
N SER A 27 11.60 -0.54 -5.42
CA SER A 27 12.37 -1.06 -4.29
C SER A 27 11.84 -2.44 -3.87
N LYS A 28 12.67 -3.24 -3.20
CA LYS A 28 12.26 -4.53 -2.62
C LYS A 28 11.04 -4.39 -1.69
N ALA A 29 10.99 -3.31 -0.91
CA ALA A 29 9.88 -3.01 0.00
C ALA A 29 8.57 -2.77 -0.77
N MET A 30 8.61 -1.95 -1.84
CA MET A 30 7.42 -1.69 -2.66
C MET A 30 6.94 -2.95 -3.39
N LYS A 31 7.86 -3.78 -3.92
CA LYS A 31 7.51 -5.08 -4.51
C LYS A 31 6.78 -5.99 -3.54
N TYR A 32 7.27 -6.06 -2.29
CA TYR A 32 6.65 -6.89 -1.26
C TYR A 32 5.24 -6.42 -0.92
N LEU A 33 5.02 -5.10 -0.79
CA LEU A 33 3.70 -4.54 -0.49
C LEU A 33 2.62 -4.98 -1.48
N PHE A 34 2.96 -5.09 -2.76
CA PHE A 34 2.04 -5.50 -3.82
C PHE A 34 2.16 -6.99 -4.21
N SER A 35 2.82 -7.79 -3.38
CA SER A 35 2.97 -9.22 -3.63
C SER A 35 1.72 -10.01 -3.22
N PRO A 36 1.48 -11.17 -3.85
CA PRO A 36 0.43 -12.10 -3.42
C PRO A 36 0.58 -12.51 -1.94
N GLU A 37 1.82 -12.71 -1.48
CA GLU A 37 2.07 -13.06 -0.08
C GLU A 37 1.54 -12.00 0.89
N LYS A 38 1.86 -10.73 0.66
CA LYS A 38 1.37 -9.61 1.48
C LYS A 38 -0.16 -9.51 1.40
N LYS A 39 -0.73 -9.62 0.21
CA LYS A 39 -2.18 -9.60 -0.02
C LYS A 39 -2.89 -10.63 0.84
N PHE A 40 -2.51 -11.90 0.73
CA PHE A 40 -3.24 -12.97 1.39
C PHE A 40 -2.95 -13.07 2.90
N LYS A 41 -1.77 -12.66 3.36
CA LYS A 41 -1.52 -12.46 4.80
C LYS A 41 -2.40 -11.35 5.37
N THR A 42 -2.65 -10.29 4.61
CA THR A 42 -3.57 -9.21 5.04
C THR A 42 -5.02 -9.70 5.09
N TRP A 43 -5.46 -10.55 4.14
CA TRP A 43 -6.77 -11.19 4.21
C TRP A 43 -6.95 -11.99 5.50
N ARG A 44 -5.96 -12.79 5.88
CA ARG A 44 -6.01 -13.57 7.12
C ARG A 44 -6.08 -12.69 8.36
N LYS A 45 -5.34 -11.59 8.40
CA LYS A 45 -5.46 -10.61 9.49
C LYS A 45 -6.86 -10.00 9.57
N LEU A 46 -7.47 -9.69 8.44
CA LEU A 46 -8.84 -9.17 8.40
C LEU A 46 -9.86 -10.22 8.87
N TRP A 47 -9.72 -11.49 8.52
CA TRP A 47 -10.58 -12.56 9.02
C TRP A 47 -10.41 -12.78 10.53
N ILE A 48 -9.20 -12.67 11.05
CA ILE A 48 -8.96 -12.71 12.51
C ILE A 48 -9.64 -11.52 13.19
N ALA A 49 -9.43 -10.31 12.68
CA ALA A 49 -10.05 -9.10 13.23
C ALA A 49 -11.58 -9.19 13.22
N LEU A 50 -12.16 -9.77 12.16
CA LEU A 50 -13.61 -10.02 12.08
C LEU A 50 -14.07 -11.00 13.16
N ALA A 51 -13.44 -12.18 13.25
CA ALA A 51 -13.81 -13.20 14.22
C ALA A 51 -13.67 -12.73 15.68
N GLU A 52 -12.60 -11.99 15.99
CA GLU A 52 -12.39 -11.38 17.31
C GLU A 52 -13.49 -10.35 17.62
N ALA A 53 -13.81 -9.48 16.66
CA ALA A 53 -14.85 -8.46 16.84
C ALA A 53 -16.25 -9.08 16.98
N GLU A 54 -16.57 -10.09 16.19
CA GLU A 54 -17.81 -10.85 16.29
C GLU A 54 -17.95 -11.56 17.64
N LYS A 55 -16.87 -12.16 18.15
CA LYS A 55 -16.84 -12.75 19.50
C LYS A 55 -17.08 -11.70 20.58
N GLU A 56 -16.40 -10.55 20.53
CA GLU A 56 -16.60 -9.45 21.47
C GLU A 56 -18.04 -8.93 21.49
N LEU A 57 -18.74 -9.04 20.36
CA LEU A 57 -20.14 -8.65 20.21
C LEU A 57 -21.13 -9.77 20.55
N GLY A 58 -20.63 -10.93 21.00
CA GLY A 58 -21.42 -12.00 21.57
C GLY A 58 -21.86 -13.10 20.61
N LEU A 59 -21.23 -13.23 19.44
CA LEU A 59 -21.39 -14.43 18.63
C LEU A 59 -20.66 -15.62 19.26
N ASP A 60 -21.18 -16.82 19.04
CA ASP A 60 -20.61 -18.07 19.57
C ASP A 60 -19.31 -18.46 18.83
N ILE A 61 -18.25 -17.75 19.16
CA ILE A 61 -16.90 -17.96 18.65
C ILE A 61 -15.96 -18.22 19.82
N SER A 62 -15.34 -19.40 19.84
CA SER A 62 -14.43 -19.79 20.92
C SER A 62 -13.05 -19.14 20.77
N GLN A 63 -12.34 -19.01 21.89
CA GLN A 63 -10.95 -18.55 21.87
C GLN A 63 -10.05 -19.52 21.11
N GLU A 64 -10.31 -20.82 21.23
CA GLU A 64 -9.56 -21.86 20.54
C GLU A 64 -9.65 -21.72 19.01
N GLN A 65 -10.81 -21.32 18.46
CA GLN A 65 -10.97 -21.04 17.03
C GLN A 65 -10.11 -19.84 16.59
N ILE A 66 -10.10 -18.76 17.37
CA ILE A 66 -9.28 -17.57 17.08
C ILE A 66 -7.80 -17.91 17.17
N ASP A 67 -7.36 -18.64 18.19
CA ASP A 67 -5.96 -19.06 18.37
C ASP A 67 -5.47 -19.92 17.20
N GLU A 68 -6.32 -20.81 16.69
CA GLU A 68 -6.03 -21.62 15.50
C GLU A 68 -5.82 -20.77 14.25
N LEU A 69 -6.67 -19.75 14.04
CA LEU A 69 -6.49 -18.78 12.97
C LEU A 69 -5.17 -18.00 13.11
N ILE A 70 -4.88 -17.50 14.30
CA ILE A 70 -3.65 -16.73 14.57
C ILE A 70 -2.41 -17.58 14.30
N ALA A 71 -2.40 -18.85 14.76
CA ALA A 71 -1.26 -19.75 14.56
C ALA A 71 -0.93 -20.01 13.08
N SER A 72 -1.94 -20.00 12.23
CA SER A 72 -1.79 -20.32 10.80
C SER A 72 -1.75 -19.09 9.86
N LYS A 73 -1.87 -17.86 10.39
CA LYS A 73 -2.09 -16.64 9.57
C LYS A 73 -0.99 -16.34 8.56
N ASP A 74 0.24 -16.73 8.85
CA ASP A 74 1.41 -16.40 8.01
C ASP A 74 1.79 -17.52 7.03
N ASN A 75 1.21 -18.71 7.17
CA ASN A 75 1.50 -19.88 6.36
C ASN A 75 0.46 -20.05 5.25
N ILE A 76 0.63 -19.32 4.13
CA ILE A 76 -0.31 -19.37 3.01
C ILE A 76 -0.05 -20.61 2.14
N ASN A 77 -1.03 -21.52 2.04
CA ASN A 77 -0.96 -22.65 1.12
C ASN A 77 -1.51 -22.25 -0.26
N PHE A 78 -0.65 -21.73 -1.10
CA PHE A 78 -1.00 -21.28 -2.45
C PHE A 78 -1.48 -22.42 -3.36
N ASP A 79 -0.91 -23.61 -3.22
CA ASP A 79 -1.27 -24.75 -4.09
C ASP A 79 -2.69 -25.21 -3.82
N VAL A 80 -3.10 -25.31 -2.55
CA VAL A 80 -4.48 -25.65 -2.16
C VAL A 80 -5.44 -24.57 -2.63
N ALA A 81 -5.11 -23.29 -2.44
CA ALA A 81 -5.94 -22.19 -2.89
C ALA A 81 -6.12 -22.20 -4.42
N LYS A 82 -5.02 -22.33 -5.18
CA LYS A 82 -5.04 -22.38 -6.65
C LYS A 82 -5.85 -23.57 -7.18
N LYS A 83 -5.68 -24.76 -6.59
CA LYS A 83 -6.47 -25.92 -6.97
C LYS A 83 -7.97 -25.67 -6.75
N ARG A 84 -8.31 -25.13 -5.58
CA ARG A 84 -9.72 -24.83 -5.25
C ARG A 84 -10.30 -23.75 -6.15
N GLU A 85 -9.51 -22.73 -6.50
CA GLU A 85 -9.95 -21.66 -7.39
C GLU A 85 -10.28 -22.17 -8.79
N ALA A 86 -9.51 -23.13 -9.31
CA ALA A 86 -9.81 -23.77 -10.59
C ALA A 86 -11.16 -24.50 -10.59
N GLU A 87 -11.61 -25.01 -9.42
CA GLU A 87 -12.89 -25.69 -9.25
C GLU A 87 -14.06 -24.70 -9.11
N VAL A 88 -13.92 -23.69 -8.22
CA VAL A 88 -15.03 -22.81 -7.82
C VAL A 88 -15.02 -21.46 -8.53
N ARG A 89 -13.95 -21.11 -9.21
CA ARG A 89 -13.75 -19.84 -9.96
C ARG A 89 -13.99 -18.59 -9.11
N HIS A 90 -13.53 -18.65 -7.85
CA HIS A 90 -13.71 -17.57 -6.88
C HIS A 90 -12.50 -17.54 -5.94
N ASP A 91 -11.70 -16.49 -6.02
CA ASP A 91 -10.43 -16.32 -5.30
C ASP A 91 -10.63 -16.29 -3.77
N VAL A 92 -11.56 -15.46 -3.27
CA VAL A 92 -11.78 -15.32 -1.82
C VAL A 92 -12.24 -16.65 -1.22
N MET A 93 -13.22 -17.33 -1.84
CA MET A 93 -13.70 -18.62 -1.33
C MET A 93 -12.65 -19.71 -1.40
N SER A 94 -11.72 -19.64 -2.35
CA SER A 94 -10.59 -20.56 -2.46
C SER A 94 -9.62 -20.37 -1.31
N HIS A 95 -9.35 -19.13 -0.91
CA HIS A 95 -8.51 -18.82 0.24
C HIS A 95 -9.20 -19.09 1.57
N VAL A 96 -10.52 -18.89 1.69
CA VAL A 96 -11.32 -19.35 2.84
C VAL A 96 -11.17 -20.87 3.01
N TYR A 97 -11.33 -21.63 1.92
CA TYR A 97 -11.14 -23.07 1.94
C TYR A 97 -9.72 -23.47 2.36
N ALA A 98 -8.70 -22.88 1.73
CA ALA A 98 -7.30 -23.18 2.04
C ALA A 98 -6.94 -22.88 3.49
N TYR A 99 -7.49 -21.81 4.05
CA TYR A 99 -7.33 -21.47 5.47
C TYR A 99 -8.08 -22.45 6.37
N GLY A 100 -9.31 -22.81 6.01
CA GLY A 100 -10.13 -23.79 6.74
C GLY A 100 -9.51 -25.19 6.78
N VAL A 101 -8.76 -25.60 5.76
CA VAL A 101 -7.98 -26.86 5.77
C VAL A 101 -6.91 -26.84 6.87
N GLN A 102 -6.30 -25.71 7.11
CA GLN A 102 -5.30 -25.52 8.17
C GLN A 102 -5.91 -25.28 9.56
N CYS A 103 -7.17 -24.82 9.59
CA CYS A 103 -7.89 -24.43 10.79
C CYS A 103 -9.24 -25.16 10.87
N PRO A 104 -9.25 -26.50 11.12
CA PRO A 104 -10.47 -27.29 11.07
C PRO A 104 -11.52 -26.88 12.11
N LYS A 105 -11.14 -26.39 13.28
CA LYS A 105 -12.06 -25.91 14.31
C LYS A 105 -12.67 -24.55 13.94
N ALA A 106 -11.89 -23.70 13.28
CA ALA A 106 -12.29 -22.35 12.91
C ALA A 106 -12.93 -22.25 11.53
N LYS A 107 -12.90 -23.29 10.69
CA LYS A 107 -13.34 -23.20 9.28
C LYS A 107 -14.74 -22.64 9.07
N GLY A 108 -15.63 -22.84 10.05
CA GLY A 108 -17.03 -22.38 9.98
C GLY A 108 -17.22 -20.90 10.28
N ILE A 109 -16.22 -20.25 10.88
CA ILE A 109 -16.28 -18.83 11.25
C ILE A 109 -15.40 -17.94 10.36
N ILE A 110 -14.58 -18.53 9.48
CA ILE A 110 -13.81 -17.75 8.52
C ILE A 110 -14.78 -17.04 7.57
N HIS A 111 -14.67 -15.71 7.48
CA HIS A 111 -15.49 -14.90 6.58
C HIS A 111 -17.00 -14.87 6.95
N LEU A 112 -17.34 -15.10 8.21
CA LEU A 112 -18.73 -15.15 8.68
C LEU A 112 -19.42 -13.80 8.42
N GLY A 113 -20.60 -13.83 7.80
CA GLY A 113 -21.38 -12.63 7.44
C GLY A 113 -20.77 -11.71 6.40
N ALA A 114 -19.50 -11.90 6.02
CA ALA A 114 -18.79 -10.99 5.13
C ALA A 114 -19.04 -11.28 3.65
N THR A 115 -18.88 -10.25 2.82
CA THR A 115 -18.76 -10.37 1.36
C THR A 115 -17.31 -10.37 0.93
N SER A 116 -17.02 -10.81 -0.30
CA SER A 116 -15.65 -10.89 -0.84
C SER A 116 -14.89 -9.58 -0.75
N CYS A 117 -15.55 -8.45 -0.96
CA CYS A 117 -14.92 -7.13 -0.87
C CYS A 117 -14.51 -6.74 0.56
N TYR A 118 -14.99 -7.45 1.59
CA TYR A 118 -14.46 -7.24 2.95
C TYR A 118 -12.95 -7.42 3.00
N VAL A 119 -12.43 -8.52 2.48
CA VAL A 119 -10.97 -8.73 2.47
C VAL A 119 -10.30 -8.02 1.30
N GLY A 120 -10.90 -8.00 0.12
CA GLY A 120 -10.33 -7.36 -1.07
C GLY A 120 -10.12 -5.87 -0.87
N ASP A 121 -11.17 -5.14 -0.67
CA ASP A 121 -11.16 -3.68 -0.62
C ASP A 121 -10.47 -3.13 0.64
N ASN A 122 -10.67 -3.74 1.81
CA ASN A 122 -9.92 -3.35 2.99
C ASN A 122 -8.40 -3.59 2.81
N THR A 123 -8.01 -4.68 2.16
CA THR A 123 -6.60 -4.96 1.86
C THR A 123 -6.01 -3.93 0.90
N ASP A 124 -6.74 -3.53 -0.14
CA ASP A 124 -6.28 -2.51 -1.07
C ASP A 124 -6.02 -1.17 -0.36
N LEU A 125 -6.93 -0.74 0.52
CA LEU A 125 -6.75 0.47 1.34
C LEU A 125 -5.53 0.36 2.26
N ILE A 126 -5.31 -0.79 2.88
CA ILE A 126 -4.16 -1.05 3.76
C ILE A 126 -2.85 -0.99 2.96
N ILE A 127 -2.77 -1.69 1.83
CA ILE A 127 -1.57 -1.74 0.99
C ILE A 127 -1.25 -0.36 0.42
N MET A 128 -2.25 0.37 -0.07
CA MET A 128 -2.06 1.73 -0.57
C MET A 128 -1.58 2.67 0.54
N THR A 129 -2.13 2.58 1.75
CA THR A 129 -1.68 3.36 2.91
C THR A 129 -0.22 3.05 3.27
N GLU A 130 0.17 1.78 3.29
CA GLU A 130 1.55 1.38 3.55
C GLU A 130 2.50 1.86 2.43
N GLY A 131 2.05 1.81 1.17
CA GLY A 131 2.77 2.35 0.02
C GLY A 131 2.99 3.86 0.11
N LEU A 132 1.96 4.62 0.46
CA LEU A 132 2.05 6.07 0.70
C LEU A 132 3.02 6.39 1.85
N LYS A 133 2.98 5.65 2.96
CA LYS A 133 3.93 5.81 4.07
C LYS A 133 5.38 5.57 3.62
N LEU A 134 5.60 4.61 2.73
CA LEU A 134 6.93 4.36 2.16
C LEU A 134 7.39 5.52 1.27
N ILE A 135 6.51 6.06 0.43
CA ILE A 135 6.79 7.22 -0.43
C ILE A 135 7.05 8.46 0.43
N ARG A 136 6.22 8.71 1.44
CA ARG A 136 6.42 9.80 2.41
C ARG A 136 7.81 9.80 3.02
N ARG A 137 8.28 8.63 3.47
CA ARG A 137 9.63 8.50 4.03
C ARG A 137 10.71 8.83 3.02
N LYS A 138 10.56 8.39 1.76
CA LYS A 138 11.49 8.72 0.68
C LYS A 138 11.48 10.22 0.37
N LEU A 139 10.32 10.85 0.39
CA LEU A 139 10.16 12.29 0.17
C LEU A 139 10.88 13.09 1.26
N ILE A 140 10.71 12.73 2.53
CA ILE A 140 11.43 13.35 3.66
C ILE A 140 12.95 13.21 3.47
N ASN A 141 13.44 12.05 3.06
CA ASN A 141 14.86 11.83 2.82
C ASN A 141 15.38 12.70 1.65
N ALA A 142 14.59 12.87 0.60
CA ALA A 142 14.95 13.75 -0.51
C ALA A 142 15.01 15.22 -0.07
N ILE A 143 14.01 15.68 0.69
CA ILE A 143 14.01 17.03 1.28
C ILE A 143 15.25 17.24 2.15
N ALA A 144 15.58 16.31 3.03
CA ALA A 144 16.75 16.41 3.91
C ALA A 144 18.06 16.51 3.10
N GLY A 145 18.25 15.63 2.11
CA GLY A 145 19.48 15.66 1.29
C GLY A 145 19.62 16.96 0.47
N ILE A 146 18.53 17.46 -0.12
CA ILE A 146 18.55 18.74 -0.85
C ILE A 146 18.75 19.91 0.11
N SER A 147 18.24 19.83 1.35
CA SER A 147 18.43 20.86 2.37
C SER A 147 19.89 20.97 2.81
N GLU A 148 20.57 19.83 3.00
CA GLU A 148 22.03 19.81 3.28
C GLU A 148 22.83 20.44 2.13
N PHE A 149 22.45 20.13 0.89
CA PHE A 149 23.05 20.76 -0.30
C PHE A 149 22.80 22.28 -0.33
N ALA A 150 21.56 22.71 -0.08
CA ALA A 150 21.20 24.13 -0.06
C ALA A 150 21.98 24.91 1.01
N GLU A 151 22.11 24.34 2.21
CA GLU A 151 22.88 24.94 3.29
C GLU A 151 24.38 25.05 2.95
N LYS A 152 24.95 24.00 2.38
CA LYS A 152 26.36 23.98 1.97
C LYS A 152 26.68 25.07 0.92
N TYR A 153 25.77 25.31 0.00
CA TYR A 153 25.99 26.23 -1.14
C TYR A 153 25.16 27.52 -1.05
N LYS A 154 24.69 27.89 0.13
CA LYS A 154 23.89 29.11 0.35
C LYS A 154 24.61 30.39 0.00
N GLY A 155 25.94 30.41 0.11
CA GLY A 155 26.80 31.56 -0.21
C GLY A 155 27.43 31.50 -1.61
N LEU A 156 27.24 30.42 -2.39
CA LEU A 156 27.87 30.28 -3.71
C LEU A 156 27.06 31.06 -4.75
N PRO A 157 27.61 32.18 -5.33
CA PRO A 157 26.89 32.95 -6.30
C PRO A 157 26.75 32.22 -7.63
N THR A 158 25.61 32.40 -8.29
CA THR A 158 25.33 31.90 -9.63
C THR A 158 24.38 32.82 -10.36
N LEU A 159 24.27 32.69 -11.68
CA LEU A 159 23.34 33.45 -12.49
C LEU A 159 21.96 32.81 -12.45
N ALA A 160 20.93 33.62 -12.18
CA ALA A 160 19.55 33.22 -12.37
C ALA A 160 19.06 33.56 -13.78
N TYR A 161 18.08 32.79 -14.23
CA TYR A 161 17.48 32.93 -15.56
C TYR A 161 15.97 33.18 -15.42
N THR A 162 15.45 34.04 -16.32
CA THR A 162 14.01 34.21 -16.57
C THR A 162 13.78 34.12 -18.06
N HIS A 163 12.70 33.50 -18.50
CA HIS A 163 12.43 33.27 -19.93
C HIS A 163 13.60 32.59 -20.66
N TYR A 164 14.35 31.73 -19.93
CA TYR A 164 15.57 31.07 -20.42
C TYR A 164 16.68 32.03 -20.85
N GLN A 165 16.66 33.27 -20.32
CA GLN A 165 17.67 34.31 -20.54
C GLN A 165 18.31 34.73 -19.22
N ALA A 166 19.56 35.18 -19.29
CA ALA A 166 20.28 35.71 -18.13
C ALA A 166 19.48 36.86 -17.49
N ALA A 167 19.28 36.80 -16.20
CA ALA A 167 18.52 37.80 -15.43
C ALA A 167 19.40 38.44 -14.34
N GLN A 168 19.41 37.88 -13.13
CA GLN A 168 20.08 38.47 -11.98
C GLN A 168 20.93 37.43 -11.24
N PRO A 169 21.96 37.85 -10.50
CA PRO A 169 22.68 36.95 -9.60
C PRO A 169 21.75 36.40 -8.50
N THR A 170 22.02 35.17 -8.15
CA THR A 170 21.41 34.46 -7.02
C THR A 170 22.44 33.56 -6.36
N THR A 171 22.05 32.60 -5.53
CA THR A 171 22.95 31.58 -5.01
C THR A 171 22.47 30.18 -5.37
N VAL A 172 23.40 29.23 -5.42
CA VAL A 172 23.10 27.81 -5.69
C VAL A 172 22.17 27.26 -4.60
N GLY A 173 22.45 27.60 -3.32
CA GLY A 173 21.56 27.17 -2.23
C GLY A 173 20.13 27.73 -2.33
N LYS A 174 19.98 29.00 -2.73
CA LYS A 174 18.65 29.59 -2.97
C LYS A 174 17.89 28.88 -4.09
N ARG A 175 18.57 28.52 -5.18
CA ARG A 175 17.99 27.73 -6.28
C ARG A 175 17.47 26.37 -5.76
N ALA A 176 18.25 25.67 -4.93
CA ALA A 176 17.85 24.43 -4.32
C ALA A 176 16.63 24.56 -3.40
N CYS A 177 16.44 25.69 -2.73
CA CYS A 177 15.27 25.97 -1.92
C CYS A 177 13.96 25.99 -2.72
N LEU A 178 14.00 26.28 -4.03
CA LEU A 178 12.80 26.19 -4.87
C LEU A 178 12.33 24.73 -5.03
N TRP A 179 13.26 23.82 -5.22
CA TRP A 179 12.95 22.37 -5.29
C TRP A 179 12.46 21.84 -3.94
N ILE A 180 13.09 22.27 -2.83
CA ILE A 180 12.67 21.89 -1.48
C ILE A 180 11.24 22.35 -1.22
N ASN A 181 10.90 23.58 -1.61
CA ASN A 181 9.56 24.14 -1.42
C ASN A 181 8.48 23.31 -2.11
N ASP A 182 8.69 22.91 -3.36
CA ASP A 182 7.77 22.04 -4.09
C ASP A 182 7.59 20.70 -3.37
N LEU A 183 8.68 20.07 -2.91
CA LEU A 183 8.63 18.80 -2.19
C LEU A 183 7.99 18.92 -0.80
N VAL A 184 8.10 20.07 -0.12
CA VAL A 184 7.42 20.32 1.16
C VAL A 184 5.91 20.40 0.94
N MET A 185 5.44 21.07 -0.11
CA MET A 185 4.01 21.09 -0.49
C MET A 185 3.49 19.67 -0.77
N ASP A 186 4.27 18.87 -1.50
CA ASP A 186 3.94 17.44 -1.73
C ASP A 186 3.88 16.63 -0.41
N LEU A 187 4.74 16.96 0.57
CA LEU A 187 4.72 16.32 1.89
C LEU A 187 3.46 16.69 2.68
N GLU A 188 3.01 17.94 2.61
CA GLU A 188 1.76 18.38 3.21
C GLU A 188 0.56 17.63 2.60
N ASP A 189 0.53 17.50 1.27
CA ASP A 189 -0.54 16.80 0.56
C ASP A 189 -0.61 15.30 0.92
N ILE A 190 0.52 14.62 0.98
CA ILE A 190 0.55 13.20 1.34
C ILE A 190 0.18 12.98 2.81
N ASP A 191 0.57 13.89 3.72
CA ASP A 191 0.22 13.83 5.14
C ASP A 191 -1.29 14.05 5.34
N TYR A 192 -1.86 15.03 4.67
CA TYR A 192 -3.30 15.25 4.67
C TYR A 192 -4.05 14.02 4.14
N LEU A 193 -3.62 13.46 3.03
CA LEU A 193 -4.24 12.27 2.44
C LEU A 193 -4.21 11.08 3.41
N LEU A 194 -3.05 10.79 3.99
CA LEU A 194 -2.88 9.69 4.96
C LEU A 194 -3.81 9.84 6.16
N GLY A 195 -4.05 11.06 6.63
CA GLY A 195 -5.00 11.34 7.72
C GLY A 195 -6.47 11.17 7.33
N THR A 196 -6.79 11.03 6.04
CA THR A 196 -8.19 10.90 5.57
C THR A 196 -8.59 9.50 5.13
N ILE A 197 -7.63 8.60 4.92
CA ILE A 197 -7.91 7.22 4.49
C ILE A 197 -8.50 6.43 5.66
N LYS A 198 -9.64 5.79 5.39
CA LYS A 198 -10.37 4.92 6.32
C LYS A 198 -10.46 3.52 5.74
N LEU A 199 -10.85 2.54 6.55
CA LEU A 199 -11.20 1.22 6.03
C LEU A 199 -12.60 1.23 5.41
N LEU A 200 -12.88 0.24 4.56
CA LEU A 200 -14.24 -0.05 4.11
C LEU A 200 -15.09 -0.55 5.29
N GLY A 201 -14.52 -1.40 6.13
CA GLY A 201 -15.20 -2.06 7.23
C GLY A 201 -15.96 -3.32 6.81
N SER A 202 -16.89 -3.73 7.65
CA SER A 202 -17.74 -4.92 7.48
C SER A 202 -19.03 -4.58 6.71
N LYS A 203 -18.89 -4.14 5.47
CA LYS A 203 -20.04 -3.86 4.60
C LYS A 203 -20.52 -5.16 3.92
N GLY A 204 -21.82 -5.25 3.68
CA GLY A 204 -22.42 -6.35 2.92
C GLY A 204 -22.36 -6.12 1.41
N THR A 205 -23.02 -6.99 0.64
CA THR A 205 -23.04 -6.96 -0.83
C THR A 205 -23.58 -5.66 -1.42
N THR A 206 -24.30 -4.88 -0.65
CA THR A 206 -24.88 -3.58 -1.05
C THR A 206 -24.47 -2.43 -0.12
N GLY A 207 -23.61 -2.69 0.86
CA GLY A 207 -23.17 -1.71 1.84
C GLY A 207 -24.12 -1.50 3.02
N THR A 208 -25.11 -2.37 3.20
CA THR A 208 -26.16 -2.24 4.23
C THR A 208 -25.88 -2.97 5.54
N GLN A 209 -24.85 -3.80 5.62
CA GLN A 209 -24.56 -4.71 6.73
C GLN A 209 -25.70 -5.70 7.07
N ALA A 210 -26.60 -5.99 6.12
CA ALA A 210 -27.80 -6.81 6.37
C ALA A 210 -27.46 -8.22 6.89
N SER A 211 -26.40 -8.88 6.38
CA SER A 211 -25.97 -10.19 6.87
C SER A 211 -25.44 -10.13 8.32
N PHE A 212 -24.77 -9.08 8.71
CA PHE A 212 -24.33 -8.87 10.08
C PHE A 212 -25.52 -8.54 11.00
N LEU A 213 -26.49 -7.76 10.52
CA LEU A 213 -27.70 -7.47 11.27
C LEU A 213 -28.48 -8.75 11.58
N GLU A 214 -28.55 -9.68 10.63
CA GLU A 214 -29.14 -11.01 10.84
C GLU A 214 -28.38 -11.81 11.90
N LEU A 215 -27.05 -11.87 11.82
CA LEU A 215 -26.21 -12.53 12.82
C LEU A 215 -26.38 -11.95 14.23
N PHE A 216 -26.57 -10.64 14.34
CA PHE A 216 -26.81 -9.94 15.60
C PHE A 216 -28.30 -9.82 15.96
N GLN A 217 -29.18 -10.59 15.34
CA GLN A 217 -30.62 -10.65 15.65
C GLN A 217 -31.31 -9.28 15.66
N GLY A 218 -30.95 -8.42 14.73
CA GLY A 218 -31.53 -7.09 14.56
C GLY A 218 -30.87 -5.98 15.38
N ASP A 219 -29.76 -6.24 16.07
CA ASP A 219 -29.04 -5.23 16.86
C ASP A 219 -28.18 -4.32 15.98
N HIS A 220 -28.70 -3.15 15.64
CA HIS A 220 -28.02 -2.14 14.82
C HIS A 220 -26.77 -1.56 15.50
N GLU A 221 -26.76 -1.46 16.83
CA GLU A 221 -25.61 -0.90 17.54
C GLU A 221 -24.41 -1.87 17.50
N LYS A 222 -24.66 -3.17 17.55
CA LYS A 222 -23.59 -4.16 17.32
C LYS A 222 -23.02 -4.06 15.91
N CYS A 223 -23.84 -3.83 14.88
CA CYS A 223 -23.34 -3.63 13.50
C CYS A 223 -22.42 -2.41 13.39
N LYS A 224 -22.79 -1.27 14.01
CA LYS A 224 -21.94 -0.07 14.05
C LYS A 224 -20.63 -0.33 14.81
N LYS A 225 -20.72 -1.00 15.95
CA LYS A 225 -19.59 -1.34 16.79
C LYS A 225 -18.64 -2.33 16.11
N LEU A 226 -19.16 -3.22 15.26
CA LEU A 226 -18.34 -4.14 14.47
C LEU A 226 -17.35 -3.41 13.58
N ASP A 227 -17.79 -2.40 12.82
CA ASP A 227 -16.92 -1.57 12.00
C ASP A 227 -15.82 -0.87 12.84
N GLN A 228 -16.19 -0.33 13.99
CA GLN A 228 -15.24 0.34 14.88
C GLN A 228 -14.19 -0.63 15.44
N LEU A 229 -14.60 -1.81 15.85
CA LEU A 229 -13.69 -2.85 16.38
C LEU A 229 -12.72 -3.32 15.28
N ILE A 230 -13.21 -3.58 14.08
CA ILE A 230 -12.36 -3.98 12.93
C ILE A 230 -11.35 -2.88 12.62
N ALA A 231 -11.78 -1.61 12.54
CA ALA A 231 -10.87 -0.50 12.29
C ALA A 231 -9.76 -0.45 13.35
N THR A 232 -10.13 -0.48 14.62
CA THR A 232 -9.19 -0.44 15.75
C THR A 232 -8.18 -1.59 15.70
N LYS A 233 -8.66 -2.83 15.47
CA LYS A 233 -7.81 -4.04 15.38
C LYS A 233 -6.83 -3.98 14.21
N MET A 234 -7.20 -3.29 13.14
CA MET A 234 -6.35 -3.08 11.97
C MET A 234 -5.49 -1.81 12.04
N GLY A 235 -5.57 -1.03 13.14
CA GLY A 235 -4.78 0.18 13.34
C GLY A 235 -5.30 1.43 12.63
N TYR A 236 -6.61 1.49 12.41
CA TYR A 236 -7.31 2.64 11.80
C TYR A 236 -8.28 3.27 12.79
N GLU A 237 -8.54 4.56 12.64
CA GLU A 237 -9.46 5.29 13.52
C GLU A 237 -10.93 4.93 13.25
N SER A 238 -11.28 4.68 11.98
CA SER A 238 -12.68 4.44 11.60
C SER A 238 -12.81 3.80 10.22
N CYS A 239 -14.02 3.38 9.89
CA CYS A 239 -14.43 2.96 8.56
C CYS A 239 -15.19 4.10 7.84
N TYR A 240 -15.29 4.01 6.50
CA TYR A 240 -16.17 4.90 5.73
C TYR A 240 -17.62 4.70 6.17
N PRO A 241 -18.34 5.79 6.52
CA PRO A 241 -19.72 5.67 7.04
C PRO A 241 -20.71 5.25 5.95
N VAL A 242 -20.41 5.54 4.70
CA VAL A 242 -21.24 5.22 3.53
C VAL A 242 -20.40 4.58 2.45
N SER A 243 -20.84 3.44 1.97
CA SER A 243 -20.22 2.73 0.85
C SER A 243 -21.25 1.83 0.16
N GLY A 244 -20.93 1.31 -1.01
CA GLY A 244 -21.56 0.12 -1.56
C GLY A 244 -20.89 -1.15 -1.04
N GLN A 245 -20.82 -2.18 -1.85
CA GLN A 245 -20.03 -3.37 -1.56
C GLN A 245 -18.53 -3.03 -1.49
N THR A 246 -18.08 -2.06 -2.28
CA THR A 246 -16.72 -1.56 -2.37
C THR A 246 -16.60 -0.16 -1.77
N TYR A 247 -15.40 0.27 -1.39
CA TYR A 247 -15.15 1.67 -1.09
C TYR A 247 -15.27 2.53 -2.36
N SER A 248 -15.54 3.82 -2.20
CA SER A 248 -15.62 4.73 -3.34
C SER A 248 -14.27 4.83 -4.07
N ARG A 249 -14.25 4.54 -5.38
CA ARG A 249 -13.03 4.68 -6.21
C ARG A 249 -12.55 6.13 -6.35
N LYS A 250 -13.28 7.08 -5.78
CA LYS A 250 -12.79 8.45 -5.56
C LYS A 250 -11.57 8.50 -4.64
N VAL A 251 -11.41 7.51 -3.75
CA VAL A 251 -10.20 7.37 -2.92
C VAL A 251 -8.97 7.08 -3.80
N ASP A 252 -9.10 6.20 -4.78
CA ASP A 252 -8.02 5.89 -5.73
C ASP A 252 -7.60 7.15 -6.51
N SER A 253 -8.58 7.93 -6.98
CA SER A 253 -8.33 9.21 -7.67
C SER A 253 -7.58 10.19 -6.77
N ARG A 254 -7.93 10.30 -5.49
CA ARG A 254 -7.21 11.17 -4.53
C ARG A 254 -5.77 10.73 -4.33
N ILE A 255 -5.54 9.42 -4.19
CA ILE A 255 -4.20 8.85 -4.07
C ILE A 255 -3.37 9.15 -5.33
N LEU A 256 -3.93 8.89 -6.50
CA LEU A 256 -3.25 9.16 -7.78
C LEU A 256 -2.92 10.65 -7.97
N ASN A 257 -3.78 11.56 -7.54
CA ASN A 257 -3.52 13.00 -7.62
C ASN A 257 -2.32 13.42 -6.77
N VAL A 258 -2.21 12.92 -5.55
CA VAL A 258 -1.03 13.20 -4.68
C VAL A 258 0.24 12.60 -5.29
N LEU A 259 0.19 11.35 -5.77
CA LEU A 259 1.34 10.73 -6.44
C LEU A 259 1.73 11.49 -7.72
N SER A 260 0.76 12.02 -8.47
CA SER A 260 1.00 12.86 -9.64
C SER A 260 1.69 14.17 -9.27
N GLY A 261 1.31 14.82 -8.16
CA GLY A 261 1.98 16.01 -7.63
C GLY A 261 3.46 15.75 -7.37
N ILE A 262 3.76 14.73 -6.60
CA ILE A 262 5.15 14.31 -6.31
C ILE A 262 5.94 14.02 -7.59
N ALA A 263 5.31 13.34 -8.56
CA ALA A 263 5.95 13.03 -9.83
C ALA A 263 6.23 14.30 -10.67
N GLN A 264 5.37 15.31 -10.60
CA GLN A 264 5.56 16.60 -11.27
C GLN A 264 6.75 17.36 -10.65
N SER A 265 6.86 17.41 -9.33
CA SER A 265 8.01 18.00 -8.63
C SER A 265 9.32 17.30 -8.99
N ALA A 266 9.32 15.97 -8.99
CA ALA A 266 10.47 15.17 -9.41
C ALA A 266 10.85 15.40 -10.88
N HIS A 267 9.86 15.52 -11.78
CA HIS A 267 10.09 15.82 -13.18
C HIS A 267 10.72 17.20 -13.37
N LYS A 268 10.17 18.24 -12.71
CA LYS A 268 10.73 19.59 -12.74
C LYS A 268 12.17 19.61 -12.24
N PHE A 269 12.44 19.04 -11.06
CA PHE A 269 13.77 18.91 -10.52
C PHE A 269 14.75 18.26 -11.51
N SER A 270 14.38 17.11 -12.07
CA SER A 270 15.22 16.37 -13.01
C SER A 270 15.47 17.16 -14.30
N ASN A 271 14.48 17.91 -14.78
CA ASN A 271 14.64 18.76 -15.96
C ASN A 271 15.57 19.94 -15.68
N ASP A 272 15.42 20.60 -14.52
CA ASP A 272 16.33 21.68 -14.10
C ASP A 272 17.79 21.18 -14.01
N ILE A 273 18.01 20.00 -13.41
CA ILE A 273 19.34 19.36 -13.32
C ILE A 273 19.93 19.14 -14.72
N ARG A 274 19.15 18.63 -15.67
CA ARG A 274 19.62 18.42 -17.06
C ARG A 274 20.02 19.72 -17.74
N LEU A 275 19.26 20.80 -17.56
CA LEU A 275 19.54 22.11 -18.13
C LEU A 275 20.81 22.71 -17.49
N LEU A 276 20.97 22.59 -16.17
CA LEU A 276 22.15 23.08 -15.47
C LEU A 276 23.43 22.32 -15.84
N GLN A 277 23.33 21.01 -16.10
CA GLN A 277 24.44 20.21 -16.63
C GLN A 277 24.85 20.69 -18.03
N HIS A 278 23.88 20.95 -18.92
CA HIS A 278 24.17 21.50 -20.25
C HIS A 278 24.93 22.83 -20.16
N MET A 279 24.57 23.67 -19.19
CA MET A 279 25.27 24.95 -18.94
C MET A 279 26.57 24.81 -18.15
N LYS A 280 26.98 23.59 -17.81
CA LYS A 280 28.19 23.29 -17.03
C LYS A 280 28.21 23.91 -15.62
N GLU A 281 27.03 24.16 -15.05
CA GLU A 281 26.91 24.65 -13.67
C GLU A 281 26.97 23.53 -12.64
N ILE A 282 26.58 22.32 -13.02
CA ILE A 282 26.67 21.10 -12.23
C ILE A 282 27.15 19.95 -13.10
N GLU A 283 27.64 18.89 -12.48
CA GLU A 283 28.06 17.66 -13.15
C GLU A 283 27.49 16.45 -12.42
N GLU A 284 27.11 15.44 -13.18
CA GLU A 284 26.75 14.14 -12.64
C GLU A 284 28.03 13.32 -12.43
N PRO A 285 28.31 12.80 -11.22
CA PRO A 285 29.44 11.93 -11.00
C PRO A 285 29.28 10.60 -11.73
N PHE A 286 30.31 10.16 -12.45
CA PHE A 286 30.37 8.85 -13.09
C PHE A 286 30.90 7.79 -12.12
#